data_2b8bc18d5638d7eef82005a2ccc18eb0
#
_entry.id   2b8bc18d5638d7eef82005a2ccc18eb0
#
_cell.length_a   1.000
_cell.length_b   1.000
_cell.length_c   1.000
_cell.angle_alpha   90.00
_cell.angle_beta   90.00
_cell.angle_gamma   90.00
#
_symmetry.space_group_name_H-M   'P 1'
#
loop_
_entity.id
_entity.type
_entity.pdbx_description
1 polymer ?
#
loop_
_entity_poly.entity_id
_entity_poly.type
_entity_poly.pdbx_seq_one_letter_code
_entity_poly.pdbx_strand_id
1 'polypeptide(L)'
;MKRKQGFLFDYNFCIGCKACEISCQVYHNQDPDINWRRVDGLMMHEDGIEKEIFITHSCHHCDEPACMDVCPVGAYIKLENGVVQPLHDKCIGCGYCLMACPYGSITKGKDGKAQKCNLCAEKLERGEEPACVAGCPCGVLKLVDSNVSDSAGMQKEMPGFKHFFTKPNIRFYPRMKRNEFIH
;
A
#
# COMPACT_ATOMS: atom_id res chain seq x y z
N MET A 1 -12.34 19.71 -5.82
CA MET A 1 -12.24 18.46 -5.03
C MET A 1 -10.77 18.22 -4.72
N LYS A 2 -10.40 18.00 -3.44
CA LYS A 2 -9.01 17.68 -3.10
C LYS A 2 -8.64 16.31 -3.67
N ARG A 3 -7.41 16.20 -4.19
CA ARG A 3 -6.90 14.98 -4.83
C ARG A 3 -6.77 13.87 -3.79
N LYS A 4 -7.40 12.74 -4.04
CA LYS A 4 -7.35 11.57 -3.17
C LYS A 4 -6.13 10.73 -3.52
N GLN A 5 -5.18 10.65 -2.63
CA GLN A 5 -3.90 9.98 -2.86
C GLN A 5 -4.05 8.46 -2.76
N GLY A 6 -3.50 7.74 -3.71
CA GLY A 6 -3.46 6.29 -3.77
C GLY A 6 -2.24 5.76 -4.50
N PHE A 7 -2.05 4.44 -4.48
CA PHE A 7 -0.98 3.79 -5.22
C PHE A 7 -1.51 3.24 -6.55
N LEU A 8 -0.67 3.31 -7.58
CA LEU A 8 -0.81 2.56 -8.82
C LEU A 8 0.40 1.64 -8.94
N PHE A 9 0.16 0.36 -9.16
CA PHE A 9 1.19 -0.65 -9.21
C PHE A 9 1.12 -1.49 -10.48
N ASP A 10 2.27 -1.60 -11.16
CA ASP A 10 2.44 -2.45 -12.33
C ASP A 10 3.19 -3.73 -11.95
N TYR A 11 2.43 -4.79 -11.67
CA TYR A 11 3.01 -6.08 -11.31
C TYR A 11 3.59 -6.84 -12.50
N ASN A 12 3.31 -6.40 -13.75
CA ASN A 12 3.86 -7.03 -14.95
C ASN A 12 5.39 -6.87 -15.04
N PHE A 13 5.91 -5.76 -14.51
CA PHE A 13 7.33 -5.39 -14.57
C PHE A 13 8.02 -5.34 -13.21
N CYS A 14 7.33 -5.73 -12.13
CA CYS A 14 7.97 -5.81 -10.81
C CYS A 14 8.91 -7.02 -10.77
N ILE A 15 10.16 -6.78 -10.39
CA ILE A 15 11.22 -7.81 -10.31
C ILE A 15 11.45 -8.31 -8.88
N GLY A 16 10.63 -7.93 -7.91
CA GLY A 16 10.75 -8.37 -6.52
C GLY A 16 11.99 -7.86 -5.77
N CYS A 17 12.66 -6.82 -6.25
CA CYS A 17 13.96 -6.36 -5.72
C CYS A 17 13.90 -5.79 -4.29
N LYS A 18 12.72 -5.60 -3.70
CA LYS A 18 12.47 -5.04 -2.35
C LYS A 18 13.00 -3.62 -2.09
N ALA A 19 13.49 -2.90 -3.11
CA ALA A 19 14.00 -1.55 -2.93
C ALA A 19 12.94 -0.60 -2.32
N CYS A 20 11.66 -0.74 -2.69
CA CYS A 20 10.56 0.03 -2.09
C CYS A 20 10.35 -0.28 -0.59
N GLU A 21 10.61 -1.52 -0.16
CA GLU A 21 10.56 -1.96 1.24
C GLU A 21 11.69 -1.31 2.03
N ILE A 22 12.93 -1.42 1.57
CA ILE A 22 14.12 -0.83 2.18
C ILE A 22 14.01 0.70 2.25
N SER A 23 13.58 1.35 1.15
CA SER A 23 13.39 2.82 1.13
C SER A 23 12.37 3.28 2.17
N CYS A 24 11.30 2.49 2.39
CA CYS A 24 10.32 2.78 3.43
C CYS A 24 10.91 2.62 4.83
N GLN A 25 11.65 1.54 5.09
CA GLN A 25 12.29 1.28 6.38
C GLN A 25 13.30 2.39 6.73
N VAL A 26 14.18 2.72 5.81
CA VAL A 26 15.22 3.73 6.02
C VAL A 26 14.62 5.11 6.27
N TYR A 27 13.67 5.53 5.41
CA TYR A 27 13.07 6.85 5.55
C TYR A 27 12.31 7.05 6.87
N HIS A 28 11.60 6.01 7.32
CA HIS A 28 10.81 6.07 8.55
C HIS A 28 11.57 5.57 9.79
N ASN A 29 12.85 5.28 9.65
CA ASN A 29 13.68 4.73 10.74
C ASN A 29 12.98 3.58 11.48
N GLN A 30 12.40 2.64 10.69
CA GLN A 30 11.67 1.51 11.25
C GLN A 30 12.64 0.51 11.87
N ASP A 31 12.19 -0.14 12.93
CA ASP A 31 12.93 -1.28 13.49
C ASP A 31 13.04 -2.40 12.42
N PRO A 32 14.14 -3.19 12.45
CA PRO A 32 14.37 -4.25 11.46
C PRO A 32 13.23 -5.26 11.30
N ASP A 33 12.48 -5.50 12.38
CA ASP A 33 11.36 -6.45 12.41
C ASP A 33 10.02 -5.81 12.02
N ILE A 34 10.01 -4.52 11.69
CA ILE A 34 8.80 -3.76 11.36
C ILE A 34 8.85 -3.34 9.91
N ASN A 35 7.91 -3.84 9.10
CA ASN A 35 7.77 -3.51 7.71
C ASN A 35 6.39 -2.89 7.42
N TRP A 36 6.34 -1.57 7.23
CA TRP A 36 5.10 -0.91 6.77
C TRP A 36 4.81 -1.18 5.29
N ARG A 37 5.82 -1.58 4.55
CA ARG A 37 5.74 -2.08 3.17
C ARG A 37 6.52 -3.38 3.06
N ARG A 38 5.94 -4.36 2.35
CA ARG A 38 6.58 -5.63 2.05
C ARG A 38 6.34 -6.03 0.60
N VAL A 39 7.20 -6.86 0.08
CA VAL A 39 7.10 -7.44 -1.27
C VAL A 39 7.10 -8.95 -1.14
N ASP A 40 6.03 -9.56 -1.61
CA ASP A 40 5.82 -11.02 -1.59
C ASP A 40 5.81 -11.57 -3.01
N GLY A 41 6.39 -12.76 -3.21
CA GLY A 41 6.30 -13.51 -4.46
C GLY A 41 5.02 -14.36 -4.47
N LEU A 42 4.39 -14.48 -5.63
CA LEU A 42 3.24 -15.31 -5.88
C LEU A 42 3.46 -16.16 -7.13
N MET A 43 3.40 -17.48 -6.99
CA MET A 43 3.47 -18.40 -8.14
C MET A 43 2.13 -18.40 -8.88
N MET A 44 2.21 -18.15 -10.18
CA MET A 44 1.08 -18.20 -11.11
C MET A 44 1.26 -19.38 -12.07
N HIS A 45 0.17 -20.12 -12.29
CA HIS A 45 0.12 -21.17 -13.31
C HIS A 45 -0.73 -20.68 -14.48
N GLU A 46 -0.13 -20.53 -15.64
CA GLU A 46 -0.81 -20.05 -16.85
C GLU A 46 -0.31 -20.81 -18.07
N ASP A 47 -1.24 -21.36 -18.82
CA ASP A 47 -0.96 -22.13 -20.06
C ASP A 47 0.10 -23.22 -19.86
N GLY A 48 0.12 -23.88 -18.69
CA GLY A 48 1.09 -24.92 -18.33
C GLY A 48 2.48 -24.39 -17.95
N ILE A 49 2.64 -23.07 -17.79
CA ILE A 49 3.88 -22.44 -17.39
C ILE A 49 3.74 -21.88 -15.98
N GLU A 50 4.71 -22.13 -15.14
CA GLU A 50 4.85 -21.50 -13.84
C GLU A 50 5.60 -20.17 -14.00
N LYS A 51 5.02 -19.09 -13.46
CA LYS A 51 5.64 -17.78 -13.45
C LYS A 51 5.49 -17.17 -12.07
N GLU A 52 6.57 -16.68 -11.51
CA GLU A 52 6.52 -15.87 -10.31
C GLU A 52 6.19 -14.42 -10.67
N ILE A 53 5.20 -13.85 -9.99
CA ILE A 53 4.91 -12.42 -9.98
C ILE A 53 5.11 -11.88 -8.58
N PHE A 54 5.35 -10.58 -8.48
CA PHE A 54 5.55 -9.93 -7.18
C PHE A 54 4.42 -8.96 -6.89
N ILE A 55 4.01 -8.92 -5.62
CA ILE A 55 3.02 -7.99 -5.14
C ILE A 55 3.61 -7.14 -4.01
N THR A 56 3.39 -5.83 -4.05
CA THR A 56 3.81 -4.95 -2.97
C THR A 56 2.62 -4.57 -2.10
N HIS A 57 2.76 -4.80 -0.81
CA HIS A 57 1.75 -4.53 0.20
C HIS A 57 2.16 -3.39 1.12
N SER A 58 1.21 -2.51 1.42
CA SER A 58 1.31 -1.49 2.48
C SER A 58 -0.10 -1.08 2.88
N CYS A 59 -0.25 -0.08 3.75
CA CYS A 59 -1.57 0.52 3.96
C CYS A 59 -2.08 1.16 2.67
N HIS A 60 -3.33 0.90 2.32
CA HIS A 60 -3.98 1.41 1.11
C HIS A 60 -4.84 2.64 1.38
N HIS A 61 -4.80 3.22 2.58
CA HIS A 61 -5.55 4.42 2.97
C HIS A 61 -7.02 4.37 2.51
N CYS A 62 -7.69 3.28 2.86
CA CYS A 62 -9.04 2.93 2.42
C CYS A 62 -10.04 4.07 2.57
N ASP A 63 -11.08 4.08 1.70
CA ASP A 63 -12.17 5.03 1.83
C ASP A 63 -13.04 4.77 3.03
N GLU A 64 -13.28 3.49 3.32
CA GLU A 64 -13.98 2.98 4.49
C GLU A 64 -12.97 2.22 5.35
N PRO A 65 -12.18 2.92 6.18
CA PRO A 65 -11.05 2.32 6.88
C PRO A 65 -11.49 1.55 8.12
N ALA A 66 -11.74 0.24 8.02
CA ALA A 66 -12.14 -0.63 9.12
C ALA A 66 -11.25 -0.47 10.38
N CYS A 67 -9.97 -0.14 10.21
CA CYS A 67 -9.07 0.12 11.33
C CYS A 67 -9.45 1.35 12.16
N MET A 68 -10.10 2.34 11.53
CA MET A 68 -10.61 3.53 12.23
C MET A 68 -11.93 3.21 12.93
N ASP A 69 -12.80 2.44 12.27
CA ASP A 69 -14.13 2.12 12.78
C ASP A 69 -14.08 1.26 14.07
N VAL A 70 -13.11 0.35 14.16
CA VAL A 70 -12.97 -0.52 15.34
C VAL A 70 -12.16 0.08 16.49
N CYS A 71 -11.65 1.30 16.33
CA CYS A 71 -10.77 1.88 17.34
C CYS A 71 -11.57 2.42 18.54
N PRO A 72 -11.48 1.82 19.76
CA PRO A 72 -12.31 2.19 20.89
C PRO A 72 -11.99 3.57 21.46
N VAL A 73 -10.80 4.11 21.15
CA VAL A 73 -10.33 5.40 21.65
C VAL A 73 -10.23 6.47 20.56
N GLY A 74 -10.70 6.18 19.35
CA GLY A 74 -10.62 7.12 18.22
C GLY A 74 -9.19 7.55 17.88
N ALA A 75 -8.22 6.64 17.97
CA ALA A 75 -6.81 6.91 17.72
C ALA A 75 -6.46 6.85 16.23
N TYR A 76 -7.36 7.26 15.35
CA TYR A 76 -7.10 7.41 13.91
C TYR A 76 -7.67 8.72 13.38
N ILE A 77 -7.00 9.27 12.39
CA ILE A 77 -7.47 10.42 11.62
C ILE A 77 -7.43 10.10 10.13
N LYS A 78 -8.43 10.57 9.40
CA LYS A 78 -8.43 10.57 7.94
C LYS A 78 -8.31 12.01 7.47
N LEU A 79 -7.21 12.31 6.79
CA LEU A 79 -6.91 13.63 6.25
C LEU A 79 -7.74 13.88 4.98
N GLU A 80 -7.86 15.16 4.60
CA GLU A 80 -8.63 15.57 3.42
C GLU A 80 -8.09 15.01 2.08
N ASN A 81 -6.80 14.68 2.01
CA ASN A 81 -6.18 14.00 0.88
C ASN A 81 -6.37 12.47 0.91
N GLY A 82 -7.19 11.95 1.83
CA GLY A 82 -7.51 10.53 1.97
C GLY A 82 -6.53 9.73 2.83
N VAL A 83 -5.43 10.32 3.28
CA VAL A 83 -4.45 9.63 4.14
C VAL A 83 -5.09 9.27 5.47
N VAL A 84 -5.03 7.99 5.83
CA VAL A 84 -5.46 7.46 7.14
C VAL A 84 -4.21 7.18 7.97
N GLN A 85 -4.11 7.76 9.16
CA GLN A 85 -2.95 7.56 10.03
C GLN A 85 -3.34 7.43 11.50
N PRO A 86 -2.59 6.63 12.30
CA PRO A 86 -2.82 6.54 13.73
C PRO A 86 -2.35 7.81 14.44
N LEU A 87 -3.09 8.20 15.47
CA LEU A 87 -2.71 9.20 16.44
C LEU A 87 -2.01 8.50 17.60
N HIS A 88 -0.70 8.52 17.57
CA HIS A 88 0.16 7.74 18.46
C HIS A 88 -0.13 8.02 19.95
N ASP A 89 -0.38 9.29 20.30
CA ASP A 89 -0.64 9.70 21.69
C ASP A 89 -1.96 9.15 22.25
N LYS A 90 -2.95 8.91 21.36
CA LYS A 90 -4.24 8.33 21.76
C LYS A 90 -4.24 6.80 21.75
N CYS A 91 -3.25 6.16 21.10
CA CYS A 91 -3.24 4.71 20.93
C CYS A 91 -2.94 4.00 22.26
N ILE A 92 -3.83 3.09 22.64
CA ILE A 92 -3.68 2.24 23.85
C ILE A 92 -3.12 0.84 23.54
N GLY A 93 -2.75 0.55 22.29
CA GLY A 93 -2.12 -0.73 21.91
C GLY A 93 -3.05 -1.95 21.94
N CYS A 94 -4.39 -1.78 21.92
CA CYS A 94 -5.36 -2.90 22.06
C CYS A 94 -5.31 -3.91 20.89
N GLY A 95 -4.82 -3.54 19.72
CA GLY A 95 -4.64 -4.44 18.57
C GLY A 95 -5.87 -4.69 17.69
N TYR A 96 -7.05 -4.15 17.98
CA TYR A 96 -8.26 -4.36 17.18
C TYR A 96 -8.08 -3.95 15.72
N CYS A 97 -7.37 -2.87 15.46
CA CYS A 97 -7.09 -2.40 14.11
C CYS A 97 -6.20 -3.36 13.29
N LEU A 98 -5.31 -4.13 13.95
CA LEU A 98 -4.50 -5.16 13.30
C LEU A 98 -5.40 -6.30 12.78
N MET A 99 -6.36 -6.72 13.61
CA MET A 99 -7.30 -7.80 13.26
C MET A 99 -8.33 -7.36 12.21
N ALA A 100 -8.74 -6.10 12.26
CA ALA A 100 -9.76 -5.56 11.35
C ALA A 100 -9.21 -5.24 9.94
N CYS A 101 -7.91 -5.10 9.76
CA CYS A 101 -7.33 -4.77 8.47
C CYS A 101 -7.27 -6.00 7.55
N PRO A 102 -8.06 -6.06 6.45
CA PRO A 102 -8.07 -7.25 5.58
C PRO A 102 -6.77 -7.43 4.79
N TYR A 103 -5.89 -6.41 4.80
CA TYR A 103 -4.60 -6.42 4.09
C TYR A 103 -3.40 -6.66 5.02
N GLY A 104 -3.63 -6.83 6.33
CA GLY A 104 -2.55 -7.02 7.29
C GLY A 104 -1.51 -5.89 7.28
N SER A 105 -1.94 -4.66 7.01
CA SER A 105 -1.04 -3.52 6.77
C SER A 105 -0.74 -2.69 8.02
N ILE A 106 -1.12 -3.19 9.20
CA ILE A 106 -0.88 -2.53 10.48
C ILE A 106 0.00 -3.43 11.32
N THR A 107 1.04 -2.87 11.86
CA THR A 107 1.98 -3.55 12.75
C THR A 107 1.94 -2.96 14.14
N LYS A 108 2.52 -3.64 15.11
CA LYS A 108 2.69 -3.16 16.48
C LYS A 108 4.14 -2.75 16.69
N GLY A 109 4.36 -1.52 17.09
CA GLY A 109 5.68 -1.02 17.44
C GLY A 109 6.22 -1.64 18.74
N LYS A 110 7.50 -1.41 19.05
CA LYS A 110 8.11 -1.84 20.33
C LYS A 110 7.43 -1.24 21.56
N ASP A 111 6.87 -0.06 21.40
CA ASP A 111 6.05 0.61 22.42
C ASP A 111 4.64 0.01 22.59
N GLY A 112 4.33 -1.04 21.84
CA GLY A 112 3.05 -1.71 21.84
C GLY A 112 1.94 -1.00 21.07
N LYS A 113 2.18 0.15 20.44
CA LYS A 113 1.18 0.95 19.72
C LYS A 113 1.11 0.59 18.24
N ALA A 114 -0.03 0.88 17.63
CA ALA A 114 -0.24 0.60 16.20
C ALA A 114 0.61 1.51 15.31
N GLN A 115 1.29 0.91 14.34
CA GLN A 115 2.07 1.58 13.32
C GLN A 115 1.66 1.09 11.93
N LYS A 116 1.71 1.97 10.94
CA LYS A 116 1.46 1.65 9.54
C LYS A 116 1.95 2.77 8.62
N CYS A 117 1.99 2.50 7.31
CA CYS A 117 2.25 3.52 6.31
C CYS A 117 1.38 4.76 6.53
N ASN A 118 2.02 5.94 6.53
CA ASN A 118 1.40 7.27 6.61
C ASN A 118 1.43 8.00 5.26
N LEU A 119 1.71 7.28 4.16
CA LEU A 119 1.90 7.79 2.80
C LEU A 119 3.04 8.83 2.69
N CYS A 120 3.99 8.81 3.63
CA CYS A 120 5.05 9.83 3.74
C CYS A 120 4.46 11.26 3.73
N ALA A 121 3.44 11.53 4.57
CA ALA A 121 2.67 12.77 4.56
C ALA A 121 3.55 14.02 4.52
N GLU A 122 4.64 14.06 5.29
CA GLU A 122 5.61 15.17 5.31
C GLU A 122 6.31 15.39 3.96
N LYS A 123 6.59 14.31 3.19
CA LYS A 123 7.14 14.43 1.84
C LYS A 123 6.10 15.01 0.88
N LEU A 124 4.86 14.53 0.98
CA LEU A 124 3.76 15.03 0.15
C LEU A 124 3.50 16.52 0.39
N GLU A 125 3.60 17.00 1.62
CA GLU A 125 3.48 18.43 1.96
C GLU A 125 4.57 19.29 1.27
N ARG A 126 5.76 18.72 1.05
CA ARG A 126 6.84 19.35 0.31
C ARG A 126 6.78 19.17 -1.21
N GLY A 127 5.72 18.48 -1.70
CA GLY A 127 5.59 18.15 -3.14
C GLY A 127 6.51 17.03 -3.60
N GLU A 128 7.07 16.24 -2.67
CA GLU A 128 7.95 15.12 -2.96
C GLU A 128 7.16 13.80 -3.03
N GLU A 129 7.70 12.83 -3.78
CA GLU A 129 7.14 11.48 -3.82
C GLU A 129 7.40 10.69 -2.51
N PRO A 130 6.49 9.75 -2.14
CA PRO A 130 6.75 8.81 -1.06
C PRO A 130 8.07 8.05 -1.26
N ALA A 131 8.79 7.77 -0.19
CA ALA A 131 10.10 7.13 -0.24
C ALA A 131 10.10 5.81 -1.05
N CYS A 132 9.05 5.00 -0.91
CA CYS A 132 8.91 3.73 -1.64
C CYS A 132 8.65 3.92 -3.15
N VAL A 133 8.04 5.03 -3.56
CA VAL A 133 7.82 5.38 -4.98
C VAL A 133 9.13 5.85 -5.58
N ALA A 134 9.78 6.82 -4.95
CA ALA A 134 11.08 7.35 -5.37
C ALA A 134 12.18 6.27 -5.39
N GLY A 135 12.11 5.29 -4.47
CA GLY A 135 13.06 4.18 -4.38
C GLY A 135 12.79 3.00 -5.32
N CYS A 136 11.77 3.05 -6.18
CA CYS A 136 11.47 1.96 -7.11
C CYS A 136 12.30 2.08 -8.39
N PRO A 137 13.34 1.24 -8.61
CA PRO A 137 14.21 1.37 -9.78
C PRO A 137 13.50 1.07 -11.11
N CYS A 138 12.44 0.24 -11.07
CA CYS A 138 11.64 -0.09 -12.25
C CYS A 138 10.50 0.90 -12.52
N GLY A 139 10.25 1.88 -11.65
CA GLY A 139 9.16 2.85 -11.78
C GLY A 139 7.75 2.25 -11.80
N VAL A 140 7.60 1.01 -11.30
CA VAL A 140 6.34 0.25 -11.33
C VAL A 140 5.39 0.62 -10.20
N LEU A 141 5.87 1.30 -9.17
CA LEU A 141 5.06 1.80 -8.06
C LEU A 141 4.95 3.33 -8.18
N LYS A 142 3.73 3.82 -8.30
CA LYS A 142 3.47 5.26 -8.49
C LYS A 142 2.47 5.76 -7.47
N LEU A 143 2.58 7.04 -7.13
CA LEU A 143 1.54 7.79 -6.42
C LEU A 143 0.60 8.41 -7.45
N VAL A 144 -0.70 8.25 -7.27
CA VAL A 144 -1.71 8.76 -8.20
C VAL A 144 -2.90 9.36 -7.46
N ASP A 145 -3.69 10.17 -8.15
CA ASP A 145 -5.05 10.48 -7.72
C ASP A 145 -5.94 9.26 -8.02
N SER A 146 -6.45 8.63 -6.97
CA SER A 146 -7.25 7.40 -7.10
C SER A 146 -8.54 7.60 -7.90
N ASN A 147 -9.09 8.83 -7.93
CA ASN A 147 -10.27 9.13 -8.72
C ASN A 147 -9.98 9.11 -10.23
N VAL A 148 -8.79 9.56 -10.63
CA VAL A 148 -8.36 9.56 -12.04
C VAL A 148 -8.04 8.15 -12.51
N SER A 149 -7.45 7.32 -11.65
CA SER A 149 -7.09 5.94 -11.99
C SER A 149 -8.32 5.08 -12.30
N ASP A 150 -9.47 5.33 -11.68
CA ASP A 150 -10.71 4.60 -11.98
C ASP A 150 -11.23 4.89 -13.40
N SER A 151 -11.00 6.10 -13.92
CA SER A 151 -11.40 6.49 -15.29
C SER A 151 -10.42 6.04 -16.38
N ALA A 152 -9.22 5.64 -16.01
CA ALA A 152 -8.14 5.25 -16.93
C ALA A 152 -8.08 3.75 -17.25
N GLY A 153 -9.11 2.96 -16.89
CA GLY A 153 -9.16 1.52 -17.15
C GLY A 153 -8.24 0.68 -16.25
N MET A 154 -7.76 1.26 -15.15
CA MET A 154 -6.95 0.53 -14.17
C MET A 154 -7.82 -0.44 -13.37
N GLN A 155 -7.25 -1.59 -12.99
CA GLN A 155 -7.95 -2.64 -12.26
C GLN A 155 -7.88 -2.40 -10.75
N LYS A 156 -8.95 -2.80 -10.04
CA LYS A 156 -9.02 -2.79 -8.57
C LYS A 156 -8.42 -4.03 -7.94
N GLU A 157 -8.27 -5.09 -8.72
CA GLU A 157 -7.79 -6.39 -8.29
C GLU A 157 -6.63 -6.87 -9.16
N MET A 158 -5.82 -7.74 -8.61
CA MET A 158 -4.79 -8.49 -9.31
C MET A 158 -4.68 -9.89 -8.68
N PRO A 159 -3.99 -10.86 -9.28
CA PRO A 159 -3.69 -12.11 -8.63
C PRO A 159 -3.06 -11.89 -7.25
N GLY A 160 -3.61 -12.54 -6.22
CA GLY A 160 -3.16 -12.37 -4.83
C GLY A 160 -3.70 -11.14 -4.10
N PHE A 161 -4.41 -10.24 -4.78
CA PHE A 161 -5.04 -9.07 -4.16
C PHE A 161 -6.52 -8.95 -4.51
N LYS A 162 -7.37 -8.85 -3.48
CA LYS A 162 -8.81 -8.63 -3.63
C LYS A 162 -9.24 -7.27 -3.10
N HIS A 163 -10.21 -6.67 -3.77
CA HIS A 163 -10.82 -5.41 -3.35
C HIS A 163 -11.93 -5.69 -2.34
N PHE A 164 -11.64 -5.53 -1.05
CA PHE A 164 -12.61 -5.74 0.03
C PHE A 164 -13.52 -4.50 0.24
N PHE A 165 -14.50 -4.65 1.13
CA PHE A 165 -15.48 -3.63 1.53
C PHE A 165 -14.85 -2.29 1.99
N THR A 166 -13.61 -2.31 2.45
CA THR A 166 -12.88 -1.11 2.92
C THR A 166 -12.53 -0.11 1.82
N LYS A 167 -12.78 -0.43 0.56
CA LYS A 167 -12.51 0.41 -0.62
C LYS A 167 -11.05 0.93 -0.63
N PRO A 168 -10.05 0.06 -0.84
CA PRO A 168 -8.62 0.44 -0.81
C PRO A 168 -8.25 1.38 -1.97
N ASN A 169 -7.41 2.37 -1.67
CA ASN A 169 -6.88 3.33 -2.65
C ASN A 169 -5.59 2.80 -3.29
N ILE A 170 -5.68 1.64 -3.91
CA ILE A 170 -4.67 1.08 -4.79
C ILE A 170 -5.32 0.65 -6.10
N ARG A 171 -4.59 0.81 -7.20
CA ARG A 171 -4.98 0.35 -8.53
C ARG A 171 -3.82 -0.40 -9.16
N PHE A 172 -4.16 -1.23 -10.13
CA PHE A 172 -3.21 -2.07 -10.82
C PHE A 172 -3.32 -1.86 -12.32
N TYR A 173 -2.19 -1.94 -13.02
CA TYR A 173 -2.21 -2.06 -14.47
C TYR A 173 -2.88 -3.38 -14.87
N PRO A 174 -3.60 -3.42 -15.99
CA PRO A 174 -4.12 -4.66 -16.53
C PRO A 174 -3.00 -5.68 -16.75
N ARG A 175 -3.34 -6.94 -16.61
CA ARG A 175 -2.39 -8.02 -16.92
C ARG A 175 -2.03 -7.99 -18.39
N MET A 176 -0.73 -7.97 -18.68
CA MET A 176 -0.23 -8.13 -20.05
C MET A 176 -0.13 -9.62 -20.40
N LYS A 177 -0.66 -10.00 -21.56
CA LYS A 177 -0.49 -11.34 -22.10
C LYS A 177 0.89 -11.49 -22.69
N ARG A 178 1.41 -12.73 -22.72
CA ARG A 178 2.76 -13.03 -23.20
C ARG A 178 3.07 -12.47 -24.60
N ASN A 179 2.09 -12.42 -25.48
CA ASN A 179 2.23 -11.92 -26.86
C ASN A 179 2.41 -10.39 -26.93
N GLU A 180 2.19 -9.67 -25.83
CA GLU A 180 2.28 -8.21 -25.76
C GLU A 180 3.66 -7.73 -25.26
N PHE A 181 4.54 -8.67 -24.87
CA PHE A 181 5.93 -8.38 -24.45
C PHE A 181 6.94 -8.36 -25.61
N ILE A 182 6.50 -8.69 -26.83
CA ILE A 182 7.38 -8.84 -28.00
C ILE A 182 7.06 -7.71 -28.98
N HIS A 183 7.52 -6.52 -28.66
CA HIS A 183 7.66 -5.42 -29.65
C HIS A 183 8.88 -4.57 -29.31
#